data_3657bb91cadffc70b9fd4155eb41975d
#
_entry.id   3657bb91cadffc70b9fd4155eb41975d
#
_cell.length_a   1.000
_cell.length_b   1.000
_cell.length_c   1.000
_cell.angle_alpha   90.00
_cell.angle_beta   90.00
_cell.angle_gamma   90.00
#
_symmetry.space_group_name_H-M   'P 1'
#
loop_
_entity.id
_entity.type
_entity.pdbx_description
1 polymer ?
#
loop_
_entity_poly.entity_id
_entity_poly.type
_entity_poly.pdbx_seq_one_letter_code
_entity_poly.pdbx_strand_id
1 'polypeptide(L)'
;MIQNFKGHTPVLHPTARAADSAALVGSVTLEDRASVWYNAVLRGDECTIRVGRGSNIQDAAILHGDPAFPVTVGRDVTVGHAAILHGCTVEDGCLIGMGAILLNGCVIGAGSLVAAGALVTQNTVIPSGSLVMGAPAKAIRPLRPDEAAKLTESAQTYHALSAGQLPLCGGPTAGGVP
;
A
#
# COMPACT_ATOMS: atom_id res chain seq x y z
N MET A 1 -3.42 9.91 -12.43
CA MET A 1 -4.84 10.17 -12.74
C MET A 1 -5.68 10.04 -11.48
N ILE A 2 -6.48 11.04 -11.13
CA ILE A 2 -7.46 10.99 -10.03
C ILE A 2 -8.84 11.04 -10.67
N GLN A 3 -9.67 10.01 -10.43
CA GLN A 3 -10.93 9.84 -11.14
C GLN A 3 -12.10 9.58 -10.18
N ASN A 4 -13.20 10.35 -10.36
CA ASN A 4 -14.48 10.04 -9.73
C ASN A 4 -15.10 8.78 -10.36
N PHE A 5 -15.69 7.95 -9.52
CA PHE A 5 -16.49 6.82 -9.96
C PHE A 5 -17.79 6.73 -9.15
N LYS A 6 -18.95 6.77 -9.83
CA LYS A 6 -20.30 6.69 -9.23
C LYS A 6 -20.49 7.64 -8.03
N GLY A 7 -19.98 8.87 -8.13
CA GLY A 7 -20.11 9.89 -7.08
C GLY A 7 -19.03 9.84 -6.00
N HIS A 8 -18.15 8.85 -5.99
CA HIS A 8 -17.02 8.76 -5.07
C HIS A 8 -15.76 9.34 -5.73
N THR A 9 -15.19 10.36 -5.11
CA THR A 9 -13.91 10.97 -5.51
C THR A 9 -12.85 10.62 -4.49
N PRO A 10 -11.63 10.26 -4.88
CA PRO A 10 -10.54 10.03 -3.95
C PRO A 10 -10.34 11.19 -2.97
N VAL A 11 -10.24 10.86 -1.67
CA VAL A 11 -9.97 11.81 -0.58
C VAL A 11 -8.49 11.75 -0.23
N LEU A 12 -7.79 12.85 -0.49
CA LEU A 12 -6.34 12.91 -0.38
C LEU A 12 -5.94 13.95 0.64
N HIS A 13 -5.17 13.54 1.65
CA HIS A 13 -4.62 14.48 2.62
C HIS A 13 -3.71 15.51 1.91
N PRO A 14 -3.67 16.78 2.31
CA PRO A 14 -2.85 17.81 1.64
C PRO A 14 -1.36 17.49 1.57
N THR A 15 -0.85 16.69 2.50
CA THR A 15 0.55 16.23 2.54
C THR A 15 0.80 14.91 1.82
N ALA A 16 -0.27 14.23 1.37
CA ALA A 16 -0.12 13.02 0.56
C ALA A 16 0.46 13.35 -0.81
N ARG A 17 1.14 12.37 -1.40
CA ARG A 17 1.84 12.52 -2.68
C ARG A 17 1.47 11.39 -3.63
N ALA A 18 1.35 11.70 -4.89
CA ALA A 18 1.13 10.69 -5.92
C ALA A 18 1.87 11.05 -7.21
N ALA A 19 2.49 10.07 -7.84
CA ALA A 19 3.07 10.23 -9.16
C ALA A 19 1.97 10.56 -10.20
N ASP A 20 2.28 11.35 -11.21
CA ASP A 20 1.31 11.70 -12.27
C ASP A 20 0.78 10.48 -13.02
N SER A 21 1.60 9.44 -13.13
CA SER A 21 1.24 8.17 -13.76
C SER A 21 0.45 7.21 -12.85
N ALA A 22 0.29 7.52 -11.56
CA ALA A 22 -0.53 6.72 -10.66
C ALA A 22 -2.03 6.90 -10.98
N ALA A 23 -2.83 5.84 -10.79
CA ALA A 23 -4.27 5.87 -10.97
C ALA A 23 -4.99 5.66 -9.63
N LEU A 24 -5.77 6.66 -9.20
CA LEU A 24 -6.61 6.62 -8.02
C LEU A 24 -8.07 6.80 -8.45
N VAL A 25 -8.89 5.78 -8.29
CA VAL A 25 -10.27 5.73 -8.82
C VAL A 25 -11.27 5.44 -7.71
N GLY A 26 -12.32 6.23 -7.60
CA GLY A 26 -13.46 5.97 -6.71
C GLY A 26 -13.15 6.17 -5.23
N SER A 27 -13.57 5.21 -4.38
CA SER A 27 -13.50 5.27 -2.92
C SER A 27 -12.08 4.99 -2.39
N VAL A 28 -11.14 5.90 -2.65
CA VAL A 28 -9.74 5.84 -2.19
C VAL A 28 -9.49 6.94 -1.18
N THR A 29 -8.85 6.61 -0.05
CA THR A 29 -8.37 7.58 0.95
C THR A 29 -6.87 7.46 1.13
N LEU A 30 -6.14 8.56 0.94
CA LEU A 30 -4.74 8.69 1.31
C LEU A 30 -4.61 9.61 2.54
N GLU A 31 -4.00 9.09 3.61
CA GLU A 31 -3.78 9.85 4.84
C GLU A 31 -2.50 10.70 4.78
N ASP A 32 -2.21 11.38 5.91
CA ASP A 32 -1.04 12.25 6.09
C ASP A 32 0.24 11.56 5.61
N ARG A 33 0.98 12.20 4.71
CA ARG A 33 2.26 11.73 4.15
C ARG A 33 2.23 10.36 3.47
N ALA A 34 1.06 9.81 3.16
CA ALA A 34 0.98 8.64 2.30
C ALA A 34 1.51 8.96 0.90
N SER A 35 2.17 8.00 0.25
CA SER A 35 2.72 8.19 -1.09
C SER A 35 2.37 7.05 -2.05
N VAL A 36 2.01 7.41 -3.28
CA VAL A 36 1.68 6.46 -4.36
C VAL A 36 2.60 6.72 -5.55
N TRP A 37 3.34 5.70 -5.93
CA TRP A 37 4.45 5.80 -6.87
C TRP A 37 4.03 5.49 -8.31
N TYR A 38 5.00 5.45 -9.21
CA TYR A 38 4.76 5.42 -10.64
C TYR A 38 3.96 4.18 -11.09
N ASN A 39 2.92 4.40 -11.88
CA ASN A 39 2.06 3.34 -12.45
C ASN A 39 1.34 2.47 -11.41
N ALA A 40 1.33 2.85 -10.13
CA ALA A 40 0.52 2.17 -9.14
C ALA A 40 -0.97 2.45 -9.38
N VAL A 41 -1.83 1.45 -9.14
CA VAL A 41 -3.28 1.53 -9.36
C VAL A 41 -4.02 1.24 -8.07
N LEU A 42 -4.80 2.22 -7.59
CA LEU A 42 -5.72 2.08 -6.47
C LEU A 42 -7.14 2.24 -7.02
N ARG A 43 -7.83 1.11 -7.27
CA ARG A 43 -9.15 1.10 -7.88
C ARG A 43 -10.24 0.74 -6.87
N GLY A 44 -10.83 1.78 -6.25
CA GLY A 44 -11.92 1.68 -5.28
C GLY A 44 -13.30 1.88 -5.92
N ASP A 45 -13.59 1.15 -6.99
CA ASP A 45 -14.86 1.19 -7.69
C ASP A 45 -15.90 0.23 -7.11
N GLU A 46 -15.46 -0.87 -6.50
CA GLU A 46 -16.31 -1.88 -5.85
C GLU A 46 -16.13 -1.94 -4.33
N CYS A 47 -15.01 -1.45 -3.81
CA CYS A 47 -14.70 -1.44 -2.38
C CYS A 47 -14.06 -0.12 -1.95
N THR A 48 -13.89 0.07 -0.63
CA THR A 48 -13.08 1.16 -0.10
C THR A 48 -11.60 0.75 -0.03
N ILE A 49 -10.71 1.69 -0.37
CA ILE A 49 -9.26 1.55 -0.21
C ILE A 49 -8.77 2.65 0.71
N ARG A 50 -8.11 2.28 1.80
CA ARG A 50 -7.51 3.23 2.74
C ARG A 50 -6.00 2.98 2.84
N VAL A 51 -5.22 4.03 2.66
CA VAL A 51 -3.77 4.01 2.85
C VAL A 51 -3.43 4.92 4.02
N GLY A 52 -2.94 4.34 5.09
CA GLY A 52 -2.63 4.99 6.35
C GLY A 52 -1.42 5.90 6.27
N ARG A 53 -1.29 6.74 7.30
CA ARG A 53 -0.24 7.76 7.44
C ARG A 53 1.15 7.19 7.22
N GLY A 54 1.98 7.90 6.44
CA GLY A 54 3.38 7.56 6.19
C GLY A 54 3.62 6.31 5.33
N SER A 55 2.56 5.63 4.89
CA SER A 55 2.68 4.43 4.06
C SER A 55 3.01 4.76 2.62
N ASN A 56 3.71 3.85 1.95
CA ASN A 56 4.09 4.00 0.55
C ASN A 56 3.62 2.81 -0.29
N ILE A 57 2.98 3.12 -1.43
CA ILE A 57 2.53 2.17 -2.43
C ILE A 57 3.45 2.32 -3.63
N GLN A 58 4.37 1.39 -3.81
CA GLN A 58 5.46 1.51 -4.77
C GLN A 58 5.01 1.24 -6.21
N ASP A 59 5.96 1.40 -7.13
CA ASP A 59 5.72 1.38 -8.57
C ASP A 59 4.98 0.12 -9.02
N ALA A 60 3.98 0.29 -9.87
CA ALA A 60 3.15 -0.77 -10.45
C ALA A 60 2.40 -1.65 -9.43
N ALA A 61 2.35 -1.29 -8.14
CA ALA A 61 1.53 -2.00 -7.18
C ALA A 61 0.03 -1.80 -7.47
N ILE A 62 -0.79 -2.83 -7.22
CA ILE A 62 -2.23 -2.82 -7.51
C ILE A 62 -3.00 -3.06 -6.22
N LEU A 63 -3.90 -2.14 -5.88
CA LEU A 63 -4.85 -2.27 -4.78
C LEU A 63 -6.27 -2.29 -5.33
N HIS A 64 -7.00 -3.36 -5.06
CA HIS A 64 -8.39 -3.54 -5.43
C HIS A 64 -9.07 -4.49 -4.44
N GLY A 65 -10.37 -4.63 -4.49
CA GLY A 65 -11.11 -5.59 -3.67
C GLY A 65 -12.56 -5.70 -4.12
N ASP A 66 -13.26 -6.61 -3.47
CA ASP A 66 -14.68 -6.86 -3.72
C ASP A 66 -15.54 -6.08 -2.69
N PRO A 67 -16.86 -5.95 -2.88
CA PRO A 67 -17.73 -5.22 -1.95
C PRO A 67 -17.67 -5.70 -0.49
N ALA A 68 -17.43 -6.99 -0.25
CA ALA A 68 -17.28 -7.57 1.08
C ALA A 68 -15.84 -7.51 1.63
N PHE A 69 -14.86 -7.16 0.81
CA PHE A 69 -13.45 -7.21 1.13
C PHE A 69 -12.74 -5.89 0.77
N PRO A 70 -12.82 -4.87 1.64
CA PRO A 70 -12.08 -3.62 1.46
C PRO A 70 -10.58 -3.83 1.60
N VAL A 71 -9.79 -2.89 1.09
CA VAL A 71 -8.34 -2.86 1.31
C VAL A 71 -7.99 -1.83 2.36
N THR A 72 -7.35 -2.28 3.42
CA THR A 72 -6.83 -1.41 4.47
C THR A 72 -5.32 -1.59 4.60
N VAL A 73 -4.59 -0.50 4.37
CA VAL A 73 -3.16 -0.41 4.64
C VAL A 73 -2.97 0.50 5.84
N GLY A 74 -2.35 -0.01 6.89
CA GLY A 74 -2.07 0.68 8.14
C GLY A 74 -1.07 1.83 7.99
N ARG A 75 -0.49 2.27 9.11
CA ARG A 75 0.49 3.35 9.14
C ARG A 75 1.90 2.84 8.93
N ASP A 76 2.74 3.66 8.28
CA ASP A 76 4.17 3.39 8.07
C ASP A 76 4.42 2.01 7.42
N VAL A 77 3.54 1.61 6.50
CA VAL A 77 3.62 0.36 5.73
C VAL A 77 4.34 0.62 4.41
N THR A 78 5.24 -0.29 4.05
CA THR A 78 5.84 -0.34 2.71
C THR A 78 5.17 -1.42 1.88
N VAL A 79 4.54 -1.04 0.77
CA VAL A 79 4.03 -1.96 -0.25
C VAL A 79 4.96 -1.95 -1.44
N GLY A 80 5.71 -3.02 -1.63
CA GLY A 80 6.77 -3.15 -2.63
C GLY A 80 6.27 -3.16 -4.07
N HIS A 81 7.20 -2.89 -4.99
CA HIS A 81 6.94 -2.80 -6.43
C HIS A 81 6.14 -4.00 -6.95
N ALA A 82 5.15 -3.74 -7.79
CA ALA A 82 4.29 -4.75 -8.42
C ALA A 82 3.57 -5.70 -7.44
N ALA A 83 3.46 -5.37 -6.16
CA ALA A 83 2.65 -6.14 -5.22
C ALA A 83 1.16 -5.98 -5.54
N ILE A 84 0.38 -7.04 -5.31
CA ILE A 84 -1.08 -7.05 -5.50
C ILE A 84 -1.75 -7.25 -4.14
N LEU A 85 -2.52 -6.25 -3.72
CA LEU A 85 -3.34 -6.29 -2.53
C LEU A 85 -4.81 -6.33 -2.94
N HIS A 86 -5.43 -7.50 -2.77
CA HIS A 86 -6.82 -7.68 -3.15
C HIS A 86 -7.67 -8.02 -1.92
N GLY A 87 -8.51 -7.06 -1.48
CA GLY A 87 -9.47 -7.28 -0.39
C GLY A 87 -8.84 -7.66 0.95
N CYS A 88 -7.72 -7.08 1.34
CA CYS A 88 -6.94 -7.51 2.50
C CYS A 88 -6.67 -6.37 3.49
N THR A 89 -6.27 -6.74 4.70
CA THR A 89 -5.81 -5.82 5.74
C THR A 89 -4.32 -6.02 5.99
N VAL A 90 -3.56 -4.94 5.91
CA VAL A 90 -2.15 -4.88 6.31
C VAL A 90 -2.06 -3.92 7.49
N GLU A 91 -1.69 -4.43 8.66
CA GLU A 91 -1.57 -3.61 9.86
C GLU A 91 -0.30 -2.76 9.84
N ASP A 92 -0.14 -1.91 10.87
CA ASP A 92 0.93 -0.90 10.96
C ASP A 92 2.34 -1.49 10.86
N GLY A 93 3.25 -0.75 10.23
CA GLY A 93 4.67 -1.04 10.21
C GLY A 93 5.07 -2.30 9.43
N CYS A 94 4.21 -2.84 8.58
CA CYS A 94 4.51 -3.99 7.75
C CYS A 94 5.34 -3.62 6.52
N LEU A 95 6.06 -4.62 5.98
CA LEU A 95 6.64 -4.56 4.66
C LEU A 95 6.08 -5.71 3.81
N ILE A 96 5.45 -5.35 2.70
CA ILE A 96 5.00 -6.29 1.68
C ILE A 96 6.03 -6.28 0.55
N GLY A 97 6.68 -7.41 0.33
CA GLY A 97 7.75 -7.55 -0.65
C GLY A 97 7.27 -7.41 -2.09
N MET A 98 8.21 -7.11 -2.98
CA MET A 98 7.97 -6.93 -4.42
C MET A 98 7.26 -8.14 -5.03
N GLY A 99 6.21 -7.90 -5.82
CA GLY A 99 5.44 -8.95 -6.50
C GLY A 99 4.68 -9.90 -5.57
N ALA A 100 4.57 -9.61 -4.27
CA ALA A 100 3.73 -10.40 -3.38
C ALA A 100 2.25 -10.22 -3.71
N ILE A 101 1.45 -11.29 -3.51
CA ILE A 101 0.01 -11.30 -3.76
C ILE A 101 -0.73 -11.61 -2.46
N LEU A 102 -1.61 -10.70 -2.04
CA LEU A 102 -2.45 -10.84 -0.87
C LEU A 102 -3.92 -10.95 -1.32
N LEU A 103 -4.60 -12.04 -0.95
CA LEU A 103 -5.97 -12.31 -1.39
C LEU A 103 -7.02 -11.94 -0.34
N ASN A 104 -8.29 -11.94 -0.76
CA ASN A 104 -9.45 -11.49 0.02
C ASN A 104 -9.48 -12.00 1.46
N GLY A 105 -9.77 -11.09 2.37
CA GLY A 105 -9.94 -11.40 3.80
C GLY A 105 -8.65 -11.77 4.52
N CYS A 106 -7.48 -11.76 3.87
CA CYS A 106 -6.26 -12.01 4.62
C CYS A 106 -5.87 -10.79 5.48
N VAL A 107 -5.24 -11.07 6.61
CA VAL A 107 -4.78 -10.06 7.56
C VAL A 107 -3.29 -10.28 7.82
N ILE A 108 -2.50 -9.25 7.61
CA ILE A 108 -1.08 -9.23 7.95
C ILE A 108 -0.90 -8.45 9.24
N GLY A 109 -0.59 -9.16 10.33
CA GLY A 109 -0.40 -8.56 11.66
C GLY A 109 0.79 -7.60 11.69
N ALA A 110 0.67 -6.57 12.55
CA ALA A 110 1.59 -5.43 12.62
C ALA A 110 3.07 -5.82 12.69
N GLY A 111 3.94 -5.03 12.06
CA GLY A 111 5.38 -5.24 12.07
C GLY A 111 5.83 -6.53 11.39
N SER A 112 5.06 -7.07 10.46
CA SER A 112 5.42 -8.30 9.73
C SER A 112 6.08 -7.99 8.38
N LEU A 113 6.91 -8.93 7.92
CA LEU A 113 7.55 -8.92 6.62
C LEU A 113 6.96 -10.05 5.75
N VAL A 114 6.29 -9.68 4.69
CA VAL A 114 5.91 -10.60 3.61
C VAL A 114 7.00 -10.57 2.55
N ALA A 115 7.64 -11.71 2.30
CA ALA A 115 8.75 -11.81 1.35
C ALA A 115 8.30 -11.55 -0.10
N ALA A 116 9.24 -11.14 -0.95
CA ALA A 116 8.99 -10.94 -2.38
C ALA A 116 8.42 -12.20 -3.03
N GLY A 117 7.42 -12.03 -3.92
CA GLY A 117 6.76 -13.13 -4.63
C GLY A 117 5.90 -14.07 -3.76
N ALA A 118 5.68 -13.77 -2.50
CA ALA A 118 4.84 -14.60 -1.64
C ALA A 118 3.35 -14.50 -2.03
N LEU A 119 2.61 -15.62 -1.93
CA LEU A 119 1.17 -15.68 -2.15
C LEU A 119 0.43 -15.96 -0.84
N VAL A 120 -0.13 -14.92 -0.23
CA VAL A 120 -0.99 -15.06 0.96
C VAL A 120 -2.41 -15.37 0.52
N THR A 121 -2.88 -16.56 0.85
CA THR A 121 -4.18 -17.05 0.42
C THR A 121 -5.33 -16.41 1.19
N GLN A 122 -6.52 -16.53 0.64
CA GLN A 122 -7.76 -15.96 1.17
C GLN A 122 -7.99 -16.35 2.64
N ASN A 123 -8.47 -15.38 3.44
CA ASN A 123 -8.79 -15.54 4.86
C ASN A 123 -7.61 -15.98 5.76
N THR A 124 -6.38 -15.90 5.27
CA THR A 124 -5.20 -16.20 6.09
C THR A 124 -4.94 -15.07 7.08
N VAL A 125 -4.76 -15.42 8.36
CA VAL A 125 -4.36 -14.46 9.39
C VAL A 125 -2.91 -14.71 9.78
N ILE A 126 -2.06 -13.73 9.56
CA ILE A 126 -0.64 -13.75 9.91
C ILE A 126 -0.45 -13.04 11.27
N PRO A 127 0.17 -13.69 12.26
CA PRO A 127 0.50 -13.05 13.53
C PRO A 127 1.45 -11.86 13.36
N SER A 128 1.34 -10.86 14.25
CA SER A 128 2.25 -9.71 14.26
C SER A 128 3.72 -10.12 14.40
N GLY A 129 4.63 -9.33 13.82
CA GLY A 129 6.07 -9.56 13.90
C GLY A 129 6.58 -10.79 13.16
N SER A 130 5.86 -11.29 12.16
CA SER A 130 6.19 -12.53 11.44
C SER A 130 7.01 -12.29 10.18
N LEU A 131 7.94 -13.21 9.90
CA LEU A 131 8.49 -13.43 8.56
C LEU A 131 7.56 -14.39 7.80
N VAL A 132 7.02 -13.93 6.66
CA VAL A 132 6.05 -14.67 5.84
C VAL A 132 6.65 -14.96 4.47
N MET A 133 6.66 -16.23 4.05
CA MET A 133 7.29 -16.65 2.79
C MET A 133 6.50 -17.77 2.13
N GLY A 134 6.64 -17.88 0.80
CA GLY A 134 6.17 -19.01 0.01
C GLY A 134 4.93 -18.76 -0.83
N ALA A 135 4.53 -19.77 -1.60
CA ALA A 135 3.30 -19.82 -2.38
C ALA A 135 2.73 -21.25 -2.32
N PRO A 136 1.74 -21.53 -1.46
CA PRO A 136 1.07 -20.62 -0.52
C PRO A 136 1.99 -20.17 0.62
N ALA A 137 1.86 -18.90 1.04
CA ALA A 137 2.70 -18.30 2.05
C ALA A 137 2.30 -18.73 3.47
N LYS A 138 3.31 -18.83 4.33
CA LYS A 138 3.13 -19.14 5.76
C LYS A 138 4.02 -18.26 6.62
N ALA A 139 3.60 -18.00 7.86
CA ALA A 139 4.47 -17.44 8.87
C ALA A 139 5.55 -18.49 9.21
N ILE A 140 6.81 -18.17 8.94
CA ILE A 140 7.95 -19.09 9.08
C ILE A 140 8.54 -19.00 10.48
N ARG A 141 8.65 -17.77 11.01
CA ARG A 141 9.20 -17.47 12.32
C ARG A 141 8.93 -16.01 12.70
N PRO A 142 9.10 -15.62 13.95
CA PRO A 142 9.18 -14.20 14.31
C PRO A 142 10.34 -13.49 13.59
N LEU A 143 10.19 -12.20 13.34
CA LEU A 143 11.29 -11.38 12.83
C LEU A 143 12.40 -11.26 13.86
N ARG A 144 13.64 -11.20 13.38
CA ARG A 144 14.79 -10.79 14.19
C ARG A 144 14.77 -9.28 14.40
N PRO A 145 15.41 -8.76 15.47
CA PRO A 145 15.48 -7.31 15.73
C PRO A 145 16.05 -6.50 14.56
N ASP A 146 17.06 -7.02 13.87
CA ASP A 146 17.66 -6.38 12.70
C ASP A 146 16.72 -6.33 11.49
N GLU A 147 15.87 -7.33 11.33
CA GLU A 147 14.83 -7.36 10.29
C GLU A 147 13.71 -6.36 10.60
N ALA A 148 13.24 -6.33 11.86
CA ALA A 148 12.21 -5.38 12.30
C ALA A 148 12.67 -3.92 12.15
N ALA A 149 13.92 -3.62 12.46
CA ALA A 149 14.49 -2.28 12.27
C ALA A 149 14.44 -1.83 10.80
N LYS A 150 14.71 -2.74 9.86
CA LYS A 150 14.66 -2.45 8.42
C LYS A 150 13.26 -2.10 7.89
N LEU A 151 12.19 -2.58 8.53
CA LEU A 151 10.83 -2.19 8.15
C LEU A 151 10.62 -0.70 8.39
N THR A 152 11.01 -0.22 9.56
CA THR A 152 10.92 1.20 9.92
C THR A 152 11.81 2.05 9.00
N GLU A 153 13.05 1.63 8.76
CA GLU A 153 13.98 2.32 7.87
C GLU A 153 13.41 2.43 6.45
N SER A 154 12.80 1.36 5.93
CA SER A 154 12.17 1.37 4.60
C SER A 154 11.08 2.43 4.50
N ALA A 155 10.15 2.47 5.45
CA ALA A 155 9.06 3.45 5.46
C ALA A 155 9.61 4.89 5.53
N GLN A 156 10.61 5.15 6.38
CA GLN A 156 11.26 6.45 6.50
C GLN A 156 11.99 6.87 5.22
N THR A 157 12.68 5.94 4.58
CA THR A 157 13.37 6.18 3.31
C THR A 157 12.39 6.61 2.23
N TYR A 158 11.28 5.89 2.06
CA TYR A 158 10.26 6.25 1.08
C TYR A 158 9.54 7.55 1.40
N HIS A 159 9.35 7.86 2.68
CA HIS A 159 8.84 9.16 3.09
C HIS A 159 9.77 10.29 2.63
N ALA A 160 11.09 10.17 2.86
CA ALA A 160 12.08 11.16 2.42
C ALA A 160 12.15 11.26 0.88
N LEU A 161 12.20 10.11 0.18
CA LEU A 161 12.24 10.07 -1.28
C LEU A 161 11.01 10.72 -1.91
N SER A 162 9.82 10.44 -1.38
CA SER A 162 8.57 11.00 -1.91
C SER A 162 8.56 12.53 -1.84
N ALA A 163 9.14 13.11 -0.80
CA ALA A 163 9.23 14.57 -0.64
C ALA A 163 10.04 15.25 -1.74
N GLY A 164 11.06 14.56 -2.28
CA GLY A 164 11.90 15.08 -3.36
C GLY A 164 11.43 14.72 -4.78
N GLN A 165 10.61 13.66 -4.93
CA GLN A 165 10.30 13.11 -6.25
C GLN A 165 8.84 13.22 -6.67
N LEU A 166 7.90 13.27 -5.71
CA LEU A 166 6.48 13.22 -6.02
C LEU A 166 5.78 14.54 -5.70
N PRO A 167 4.85 14.99 -6.57
CA PRO A 167 4.04 16.17 -6.27
C PRO A 167 3.08 15.91 -5.11
N LEU A 168 2.70 16.99 -4.41
CA LEU A 168 1.61 16.95 -3.43
C LEU A 168 0.27 16.76 -4.16
N CYS A 169 -0.59 15.91 -3.61
CA CYS A 169 -1.92 15.65 -4.18
C CYS A 169 -2.84 16.89 -4.20
N GLY A 170 -2.61 17.86 -3.32
CA GLY A 170 -3.33 19.14 -3.27
C GLY A 170 -2.56 20.33 -3.85
N GLY A 171 -1.40 20.09 -4.45
CA GLY A 171 -0.60 21.14 -5.08
C GLY A 171 -1.13 21.54 -6.47
N PRO A 172 -0.71 22.71 -6.99
CA PRO A 172 -1.00 23.03 -8.36
C PRO A 172 -0.39 21.95 -9.26
N THR A 173 -1.19 21.38 -10.14
CA THR A 173 -0.70 20.47 -11.20
C THR A 173 0.42 21.20 -11.92
N ALA A 174 1.62 20.64 -11.96
CA ALA A 174 2.72 21.18 -12.73
C ALA A 174 2.18 21.39 -14.16
N GLY A 175 2.02 22.66 -14.55
CA GLY A 175 1.34 23.06 -15.75
C GLY A 175 1.88 22.32 -16.95
N GLY A 176 0.97 21.93 -17.81
CA GLY A 176 1.33 21.43 -19.12
C GLY A 176 2.27 22.44 -19.80
N VAL A 177 3.35 21.90 -20.34
CA VAL A 177 4.25 22.64 -21.23
C VAL A 177 3.39 23.11 -22.41
N PRO A 178 3.50 24.39 -22.82
CA PRO A 178 2.78 24.94 -23.97
C PRO A 178 3.17 24.24 -25.27
#